data_64f788687aa2c141f85ee28562e16d83
#
_entry.id   64f788687aa2c141f85ee28562e16d83
#
_cell.length_a   1.000
_cell.length_b   1.000
_cell.length_c   1.000
_cell.angle_alpha   90.00
_cell.angle_beta   90.00
_cell.angle_gamma   90.00
#
_symmetry.space_group_name_H-M   'P 1'
#
loop_
_entity.id
_entity.type
_entity.pdbx_description
1 polymer ?
#
loop_
_entity_poly.entity_id
_entity_poly.type
_entity_poly.pdbx_seq_one_letter_code
_entity_poly.pdbx_strand_id
1 'polypeptide(L)'
;MDITTSLDFAAPPDRVYTMMIDQGYLEEVCVASESISYDVTVSDSSSHSSRTLPAPESAARFTGSQLTVVEDVVWGAGSADGSRIGDLTMTIVGQPVKLKGKLRLAPGGRGTVVALDGELKVAIPVLGKKLEESAAPAVMAGFRTHQRVGDQWLTRPA
;
A
#
# COMPACT_ATOMS: atom_id res chain seq x y z
N MET A 1 16.38 -2.00 2.01
CA MET A 1 16.29 -1.00 0.93
C MET A 1 15.24 0.04 1.28
N ASP A 2 15.60 1.29 1.23
CA ASP A 2 14.66 2.36 1.51
C ASP A 2 13.70 2.54 0.34
N ILE A 3 12.41 2.66 0.68
CA ILE A 3 11.33 2.90 -0.27
C ILE A 3 10.67 4.23 0.12
N THR A 4 10.71 5.19 -0.77
CA THR A 4 10.02 6.48 -0.60
C THR A 4 9.18 6.77 -1.83
N THR A 5 7.94 7.19 -1.59
CA THR A 5 7.03 7.63 -2.66
C THR A 5 5.95 8.52 -2.06
N SER A 6 5.20 9.18 -2.90
CA SER A 6 4.05 9.97 -2.44
C SER A 6 2.90 9.85 -3.42
N LEU A 7 1.69 9.95 -2.88
CA LEU A 7 0.44 10.04 -3.62
C LEU A 7 -0.12 11.45 -3.44
N ASP A 8 -0.67 12.01 -4.50
CA ASP A 8 -1.21 13.37 -4.50
C ASP A 8 -2.67 13.33 -4.96
N PHE A 9 -3.58 13.65 -4.07
CA PHE A 9 -5.03 13.56 -4.32
C PHE A 9 -5.69 14.93 -4.31
N ALA A 10 -6.62 15.15 -5.25
CA ALA A 10 -7.38 16.38 -5.38
C ALA A 10 -8.61 16.38 -4.45
N ALA A 11 -8.35 16.31 -3.14
CA ALA A 11 -9.40 16.34 -2.10
C ALA A 11 -8.77 16.74 -0.76
N PRO A 12 -9.55 17.28 0.20
CA PRO A 12 -9.02 17.61 1.51
C PRO A 12 -8.64 16.37 2.34
N PRO A 13 -7.79 16.52 3.35
CA PRO A 13 -7.25 15.39 4.13
C PRO A 13 -8.30 14.48 4.76
N ASP A 14 -9.38 15.01 5.28
CA ASP A 14 -10.45 14.20 5.90
C ASP A 14 -11.11 13.28 4.88
N ARG A 15 -11.33 13.76 3.66
CA ARG A 15 -11.90 12.95 2.59
C ARG A 15 -10.95 11.88 2.09
N VAL A 16 -9.67 12.20 1.97
CA VAL A 16 -8.63 11.24 1.59
C VAL A 16 -8.47 10.17 2.67
N TYR A 17 -8.48 10.57 3.94
CA TYR A 17 -8.43 9.62 5.04
C TYR A 17 -9.63 8.66 5.03
N THR A 18 -10.84 9.19 4.86
CA THR A 18 -12.06 8.37 4.77
C THR A 18 -11.95 7.34 3.64
N MET A 19 -11.38 7.74 2.51
CA MET A 19 -11.11 6.83 1.39
C MET A 19 -10.11 5.73 1.78
N MET A 20 -9.02 6.10 2.45
CA MET A 20 -7.96 5.16 2.83
C MET A 20 -8.43 4.06 3.80
N ILE A 21 -9.52 4.29 4.52
CA ILE A 21 -10.15 3.30 5.40
C ILE A 21 -11.52 2.85 4.89
N ASP A 22 -11.81 3.06 3.61
CA ASP A 22 -13.05 2.61 3.00
C ASP A 22 -12.85 1.22 2.41
N GLN A 23 -13.69 0.27 2.83
CA GLN A 23 -13.60 -1.10 2.34
C GLN A 23 -13.78 -1.20 0.83
N GLY A 24 -14.74 -0.47 0.27
CA GLY A 24 -15.01 -0.47 -1.18
C GLY A 24 -13.83 0.04 -1.99
N TYR A 25 -13.17 1.12 -1.52
CA TYR A 25 -11.95 1.62 -2.16
C TYR A 25 -10.83 0.58 -2.16
N LEU A 26 -10.57 -0.01 -1.00
CA LEU A 26 -9.50 -1.01 -0.87
C LEU A 26 -9.77 -2.25 -1.71
N GLU A 27 -11.04 -2.66 -1.82
CA GLU A 27 -11.44 -3.75 -2.72
C GLU A 27 -11.21 -3.38 -4.19
N GLU A 28 -11.54 -2.14 -4.58
CA GLU A 28 -11.26 -1.67 -5.96
C GLU A 28 -9.77 -1.64 -6.26
N VAL A 29 -8.93 -1.30 -5.29
CA VAL A 29 -7.47 -1.39 -5.45
C VAL A 29 -7.04 -2.84 -5.70
N CYS A 30 -7.61 -3.79 -4.98
CA CYS A 30 -7.32 -5.21 -5.19
C CYS A 30 -7.72 -5.66 -6.61
N VAL A 31 -8.89 -5.27 -7.07
CA VAL A 31 -9.36 -5.58 -8.43
C VAL A 31 -8.46 -4.93 -9.48
N ALA A 32 -8.11 -3.66 -9.30
CA ALA A 32 -7.25 -2.93 -10.22
C ALA A 32 -5.81 -3.48 -10.25
N SER A 33 -5.39 -4.17 -9.19
CA SER A 33 -4.10 -4.85 -9.11
C SER A 33 -4.11 -6.23 -9.80
N GLU A 34 -5.25 -6.59 -10.42
CA GLU A 34 -5.44 -7.89 -11.10
C GLU A 34 -5.28 -9.07 -10.14
N SER A 35 -5.79 -8.92 -8.92
CA SER A 35 -5.76 -9.97 -7.91
C SER A 35 -6.60 -11.17 -8.34
N ILE A 36 -6.05 -12.37 -8.16
CA ILE A 36 -6.77 -13.64 -8.41
C ILE A 36 -7.84 -13.83 -7.34
N SER A 37 -7.51 -13.49 -6.11
CA SER A 37 -8.42 -13.46 -4.97
C SER A 37 -7.97 -12.39 -3.98
N TYR A 38 -8.90 -11.90 -3.16
CA TYR A 38 -8.58 -10.91 -2.14
C TYR A 38 -9.57 -10.96 -1.00
N ASP A 39 -9.15 -10.41 0.14
CA ASP A 39 -9.98 -10.21 1.32
C ASP A 39 -9.58 -8.89 1.96
N VAL A 40 -10.56 -8.04 2.28
CA VAL A 40 -10.34 -6.73 2.90
C VAL A 40 -11.20 -6.61 4.14
N THR A 41 -10.59 -6.17 5.24
CA THR A 41 -11.28 -5.88 6.50
C THR A 41 -10.87 -4.50 6.98
N VAL A 42 -11.84 -3.69 7.34
CA VAL A 42 -11.61 -2.37 7.94
C VAL A 42 -12.22 -2.37 9.34
N SER A 43 -11.47 -1.86 10.32
CA SER A 43 -11.93 -1.77 11.70
C SER A 43 -11.38 -0.46 12.31
N ASP A 44 -12.28 0.39 12.81
CA ASP A 44 -11.92 1.69 13.39
C ASP A 44 -11.00 2.51 12.45
N SER A 45 -9.74 2.69 12.85
CA SER A 45 -8.74 3.43 12.10
C SER A 45 -7.68 2.51 11.48
N SER A 46 -8.03 1.25 11.24
CA SER A 46 -7.10 0.27 10.66
C SER A 46 -7.69 -0.42 9.45
N SER A 47 -6.82 -0.86 8.54
CA SER A 47 -7.21 -1.68 7.39
C SER A 47 -6.29 -2.88 7.28
N HIS A 48 -6.87 -3.99 6.84
CA HIS A 48 -6.16 -5.23 6.56
C HIS A 48 -6.58 -5.71 5.19
N SER A 49 -5.64 -5.93 4.30
CA SER A 49 -5.92 -6.56 3.01
C SER A 49 -4.98 -7.73 2.77
N SER A 50 -5.54 -8.78 2.19
CA SER A 50 -4.80 -9.94 1.73
C SER A 50 -5.18 -10.15 0.27
N ARG A 51 -4.21 -10.18 -0.64
CA ARG A 51 -4.48 -10.38 -2.06
C ARG A 51 -3.48 -11.34 -2.66
N THR A 52 -3.99 -12.26 -3.47
CA THR A 52 -3.18 -13.22 -4.21
C THR A 52 -2.99 -12.72 -5.64
N LEU A 53 -1.76 -12.64 -6.05
CA LEU A 53 -1.33 -12.09 -7.34
C LEU A 53 -0.51 -13.11 -8.10
N PRO A 54 -0.47 -13.04 -9.45
CA PRO A 54 0.57 -13.74 -10.20
C PRO A 54 1.95 -13.25 -9.76
N ALA A 55 2.88 -14.17 -9.54
CA ALA A 55 4.22 -13.80 -9.13
C ALA A 55 4.98 -13.15 -10.31
N PRO A 56 5.77 -12.09 -10.07
CA PRO A 56 6.69 -11.58 -11.09
C PRO A 56 7.67 -12.68 -11.51
N GLU A 57 8.09 -12.68 -12.77
CA GLU A 57 9.04 -13.67 -13.28
C GLU A 57 10.31 -13.77 -12.41
N SER A 58 10.81 -12.64 -11.97
CA SER A 58 12.00 -12.54 -11.10
C SER A 58 11.85 -13.25 -9.75
N ALA A 59 10.61 -13.42 -9.28
CA ALA A 59 10.32 -14.03 -7.98
C ALA A 59 9.74 -15.44 -8.08
N ALA A 60 9.20 -15.83 -9.24
CA ALA A 60 8.40 -17.04 -9.40
C ALA A 60 9.14 -18.32 -8.98
N ARG A 61 10.44 -18.41 -9.18
CA ARG A 61 11.21 -19.58 -8.76
C ARG A 61 11.38 -19.70 -7.24
N PHE A 62 11.16 -18.60 -6.51
CA PHE A 62 11.23 -18.58 -5.03
C PHE A 62 9.85 -18.71 -4.40
N THR A 63 8.84 -18.13 -5.02
CA THR A 63 7.48 -18.03 -4.46
C THR A 63 6.48 -18.98 -5.11
N GLY A 64 6.83 -19.58 -6.25
CA GLY A 64 5.89 -20.28 -7.13
C GLY A 64 5.20 -19.28 -8.07
N SER A 65 4.16 -19.76 -8.78
CA SER A 65 3.46 -18.96 -9.80
C SER A 65 2.58 -17.85 -9.22
N GLN A 66 2.27 -17.91 -7.93
CA GLN A 66 1.42 -16.94 -7.23
C GLN A 66 2.07 -16.54 -5.90
N LEU A 67 1.75 -15.33 -5.45
CA LEU A 67 2.12 -14.88 -4.12
C LEU A 67 0.94 -14.18 -3.46
N THR A 68 0.89 -14.23 -2.13
CA THR A 68 -0.13 -13.56 -1.34
C THR A 68 0.51 -12.44 -0.56
N VAL A 69 0.08 -11.21 -0.85
CA VAL A 69 0.54 -10.00 -0.17
C VAL A 69 -0.46 -9.63 0.91
N VAL A 70 0.03 -9.45 2.13
CA VAL A 70 -0.76 -8.96 3.25
C VAL A 70 -0.30 -7.55 3.59
N GLU A 71 -1.25 -6.63 3.63
CA GLU A 71 -0.98 -5.22 3.90
C GLU A 71 -1.86 -4.74 5.05
N ASP A 72 -1.22 -4.24 6.11
CA ASP A 72 -1.87 -3.69 7.28
C ASP A 72 -1.48 -2.24 7.46
N VAL A 73 -2.48 -1.38 7.70
CA VAL A 73 -2.25 0.03 8.02
C VAL A 73 -3.02 0.37 9.29
N VAL A 74 -2.34 0.95 10.26
CA VAL A 74 -2.95 1.46 11.50
C VAL A 74 -2.72 2.97 11.55
N TRP A 75 -3.80 3.73 11.49
CA TRP A 75 -3.75 5.18 11.48
C TRP A 75 -3.82 5.76 12.90
N GLY A 76 -3.01 6.78 13.15
CA GLY A 76 -3.08 7.56 14.37
C GLY A 76 -4.19 8.61 14.34
N ALA A 77 -4.34 9.34 15.43
CA ALA A 77 -5.33 10.40 15.56
C ALA A 77 -5.03 11.55 14.60
N GLY A 78 -6.09 12.23 14.12
CA GLY A 78 -5.97 13.40 13.27
C GLY A 78 -5.51 14.63 14.05
N SER A 79 -4.68 15.45 13.41
CA SER A 79 -4.30 16.78 13.90
C SER A 79 -5.33 17.83 13.48
N ALA A 80 -5.16 19.07 13.95
CA ALA A 80 -6.08 20.16 13.65
C ALA A 80 -6.23 20.47 12.15
N ASP A 81 -5.15 20.24 11.36
CA ASP A 81 -5.16 20.44 9.92
C ASP A 81 -5.61 19.19 9.14
N GLY A 82 -6.01 18.14 9.83
CA GLY A 82 -6.41 16.87 9.24
C GLY A 82 -5.25 15.90 8.99
N SER A 83 -4.01 16.27 9.31
CA SER A 83 -2.85 15.39 9.15
C SER A 83 -2.94 14.15 10.03
N ARG A 84 -2.48 13.02 9.50
CA ARG A 84 -2.39 11.76 10.24
C ARG A 84 -1.12 11.02 9.87
N ILE A 85 -0.67 10.17 10.77
CA ILE A 85 0.44 9.24 10.51
C ILE A 85 -0.10 7.83 10.63
N GLY A 86 0.16 7.00 9.61
CA GLY A 86 -0.19 5.59 9.61
C GLY A 86 1.05 4.71 9.68
N ASP A 87 0.92 3.59 10.35
CA ASP A 87 1.94 2.54 10.36
C ASP A 87 1.56 1.50 9.30
N LEU A 88 2.43 1.34 8.31
CA LEU A 88 2.26 0.37 7.22
C LEU A 88 3.14 -0.84 7.48
N THR A 89 2.56 -2.02 7.35
CA THR A 89 3.30 -3.28 7.30
C THR A 89 2.80 -4.09 6.11
N MET A 90 3.71 -4.54 5.26
CA MET A 90 3.39 -5.40 4.12
C MET A 90 4.27 -6.63 4.18
N THR A 91 3.69 -7.81 4.06
CA THR A 91 4.39 -9.09 4.07
C THR A 91 3.93 -9.95 2.90
N ILE A 92 4.74 -10.94 2.54
CA ILE A 92 4.34 -11.98 1.58
C ILE A 92 4.26 -13.29 2.36
N VAL A 93 3.10 -13.94 2.31
CA VAL A 93 2.85 -15.17 3.07
C VAL A 93 3.88 -16.25 2.74
N GLY A 94 4.50 -16.81 3.77
CA GLY A 94 5.49 -17.87 3.61
C GLY A 94 6.85 -17.44 3.08
N GLN A 95 7.08 -16.14 2.91
CA GLN A 95 8.33 -15.60 2.37
C GLN A 95 8.97 -14.64 3.38
N PRO A 96 10.31 -14.58 3.44
CA PRO A 96 11.01 -13.67 4.36
C PRO A 96 11.10 -12.24 3.80
N VAL A 97 9.96 -11.68 3.39
CA VAL A 97 9.85 -10.35 2.78
C VAL A 97 8.96 -9.48 3.64
N LYS A 98 9.43 -8.28 3.97
CA LYS A 98 8.67 -7.32 4.76
C LYS A 98 8.96 -5.89 4.29
N LEU A 99 7.91 -5.11 4.10
CA LEU A 99 7.99 -3.66 3.99
C LEU A 99 7.37 -3.08 5.26
N LYS A 100 8.09 -2.21 5.95
CA LYS A 100 7.60 -1.52 7.13
C LYS A 100 7.88 -0.04 6.98
N GLY A 101 6.88 0.79 7.22
CA GLY A 101 7.04 2.23 7.05
C GLY A 101 5.97 3.07 7.66
N LYS A 102 6.11 4.36 7.45
CA LYS A 102 5.16 5.39 7.87
C LYS A 102 4.49 6.01 6.65
N LEU A 103 3.20 6.22 6.77
CA LEU A 103 2.41 7.00 5.82
C LEU A 103 2.11 8.34 6.49
N ARG A 104 2.42 9.44 5.80
CA ARG A 104 2.08 10.79 6.26
C ARG A 104 1.00 11.34 5.34
N LEU A 105 -0.20 11.46 5.87
CA LEU A 105 -1.32 12.10 5.19
C LEU A 105 -1.41 13.53 5.68
N ALA A 106 -1.24 14.49 4.79
CA ALA A 106 -1.20 15.91 5.16
C ALA A 106 -1.69 16.81 4.03
N PRO A 107 -2.20 18.02 4.35
CA PRO A 107 -2.53 19.00 3.32
C PRO A 107 -1.30 19.30 2.45
N GLY A 108 -1.50 19.39 1.16
CA GLY A 108 -0.43 19.68 0.20
C GLY A 108 -0.81 19.29 -1.22
N GLY A 109 0.06 19.63 -2.18
CA GLY A 109 -0.18 19.33 -3.59
C GLY A 109 -1.51 19.85 -4.08
N ARG A 110 -2.30 18.97 -4.72
CA ARG A 110 -3.65 19.30 -5.21
C ARG A 110 -4.74 19.31 -4.12
N GLY A 111 -4.36 19.00 -2.91
CA GLY A 111 -5.26 18.96 -1.74
C GLY A 111 -4.65 18.18 -0.60
N THR A 112 -4.27 16.95 -0.84
CA THR A 112 -3.66 16.06 0.16
C THR A 112 -2.53 15.27 -0.46
N VAL A 113 -1.42 15.18 0.26
CA VAL A 113 -0.30 14.30 -0.10
C VAL A 113 -0.23 13.18 0.94
N VAL A 114 -0.09 11.96 0.47
CA VAL A 114 0.18 10.79 1.31
C VAL A 114 1.59 10.31 0.98
N ALA A 115 2.54 10.59 1.85
CA ALA A 115 3.94 10.24 1.65
C ALA A 115 4.28 8.95 2.39
N LEU A 116 4.95 8.03 1.70
CA LEU A 116 5.49 6.81 2.29
C LEU A 116 6.98 6.97 2.52
N ASP A 117 7.43 6.58 3.70
CA ASP A 117 8.82 6.39 4.05
C ASP A 117 8.97 5.04 4.74
N GLY A 118 9.59 4.09 4.07
CA GLY A 118 9.65 2.72 4.55
C GLY A 118 10.94 2.00 4.18
N GLU A 119 11.06 0.80 4.72
CA GLU A 119 12.18 -0.09 4.44
C GLU A 119 11.66 -1.44 3.96
N LEU A 120 12.15 -1.86 2.79
CA LEU A 120 11.90 -3.18 2.24
C LEU A 120 13.05 -4.09 2.61
N LYS A 121 12.73 -5.21 3.26
CA LYS A 121 13.73 -6.19 3.72
C LYS A 121 13.39 -7.57 3.19
N VAL A 122 14.37 -8.22 2.57
CA VAL A 122 14.31 -9.63 2.22
C VAL A 122 15.39 -10.34 3.05
N ALA A 123 14.96 -11.12 4.05
CA ALA A 123 15.86 -11.76 5.02
C ALA A 123 16.42 -13.08 4.48
N ILE A 124 17.14 -13.01 3.36
CA ILE A 124 17.86 -14.15 2.77
C ILE A 124 19.34 -13.80 2.74
N PRO A 125 20.21 -14.60 3.37
CA PRO A 125 21.64 -14.34 3.36
C PRO A 125 22.19 -14.23 1.94
N VAL A 126 23.07 -13.27 1.71
CA VAL A 126 23.77 -13.00 0.43
C VAL A 126 22.85 -12.45 -0.66
N LEU A 127 21.64 -13.01 -0.85
CA LEU A 127 20.72 -12.65 -1.93
C LEU A 127 19.72 -11.57 -1.55
N GLY A 128 19.55 -11.27 -0.26
CA GLY A 128 18.49 -10.37 0.23
C GLY A 128 18.49 -9.02 -0.47
N LYS A 129 19.63 -8.37 -0.54
CA LYS A 129 19.78 -7.04 -1.14
C LYS A 129 19.38 -7.02 -2.63
N LYS A 130 19.81 -8.03 -3.37
CA LYS A 130 19.49 -8.16 -4.79
C LYS A 130 17.99 -8.42 -5.00
N LEU A 131 17.39 -9.22 -4.13
CA LEU A 131 15.95 -9.50 -4.20
C LEU A 131 15.12 -8.28 -3.80
N GLU A 132 15.60 -7.46 -2.86
CA GLU A 132 14.97 -6.17 -2.53
C GLU A 132 14.94 -5.25 -3.75
N GLU A 133 16.05 -5.09 -4.45
CA GLU A 133 16.14 -4.29 -5.67
C GLU A 133 15.22 -4.81 -6.76
N SER A 134 15.10 -6.13 -6.87
CA SER A 134 14.21 -6.79 -7.85
C SER A 134 12.73 -6.60 -7.51
N ALA A 135 12.37 -6.55 -6.23
CA ALA A 135 10.99 -6.41 -5.77
C ALA A 135 10.50 -4.96 -5.76
N ALA A 136 11.40 -3.98 -5.62
CA ALA A 136 11.04 -2.57 -5.47
C ALA A 136 10.11 -2.04 -6.57
N PRO A 137 10.32 -2.32 -7.87
CA PRO A 137 9.41 -1.86 -8.92
C PRO A 137 7.96 -2.35 -8.75
N ALA A 138 7.76 -3.58 -8.28
CA ALA A 138 6.43 -4.12 -8.03
C ALA A 138 5.75 -3.44 -6.84
N VAL A 139 6.51 -3.13 -5.80
CA VAL A 139 6.01 -2.37 -4.65
C VAL A 139 5.57 -0.97 -5.09
N MET A 140 6.39 -0.28 -5.87
CA MET A 140 6.06 1.05 -6.39
C MET A 140 4.85 1.02 -7.32
N ALA A 141 4.71 -0.03 -8.13
CA ALA A 141 3.53 -0.20 -8.99
C ALA A 141 2.24 -0.34 -8.17
N GLY A 142 2.29 -0.99 -7.01
CA GLY A 142 1.16 -1.09 -6.09
C GLY A 142 0.70 0.29 -5.61
N PHE A 143 1.62 1.17 -5.24
CA PHE A 143 1.27 2.53 -4.82
C PHE A 143 0.70 3.35 -5.99
N ARG A 144 1.22 3.19 -7.19
CA ARG A 144 0.63 3.84 -8.38
C ARG A 144 -0.81 3.38 -8.64
N THR A 145 -1.12 2.13 -8.34
CA THR A 145 -2.50 1.63 -8.43
C THR A 145 -3.40 2.33 -7.43
N HIS A 146 -2.96 2.52 -6.19
CA HIS A 146 -3.68 3.33 -5.20
C HIS A 146 -3.95 4.75 -5.71
N GLN A 147 -2.97 5.39 -6.34
CA GLN A 147 -3.13 6.72 -6.93
C GLN A 147 -4.21 6.74 -8.00
N ARG A 148 -4.13 5.81 -8.95
CA ARG A 148 -5.07 5.74 -10.08
C ARG A 148 -6.50 5.49 -9.62
N VAL A 149 -6.70 4.51 -8.74
CA VAL A 149 -8.02 4.19 -8.20
C VAL A 149 -8.56 5.33 -7.34
N GLY A 150 -7.70 5.94 -6.53
CA GLY A 150 -8.06 7.08 -5.70
C GLY A 150 -8.48 8.30 -6.50
N ASP A 151 -7.80 8.60 -7.60
CA ASP A 151 -8.18 9.70 -8.48
C ASP A 151 -9.60 9.51 -9.02
N GLN A 152 -9.95 8.29 -9.42
CA GLN A 152 -11.30 7.97 -9.90
C GLN A 152 -12.33 7.99 -8.77
N TRP A 153 -11.98 7.43 -7.62
CA TRP A 153 -12.86 7.38 -6.44
C TRP A 153 -13.28 8.78 -5.99
N LEU A 154 -12.34 9.70 -5.95
CA LEU A 154 -12.57 11.07 -5.47
C LEU A 154 -13.37 11.93 -6.44
N THR A 155 -13.61 11.50 -7.66
CA THR A 155 -14.53 12.18 -8.59
C THR A 155 -15.99 11.83 -8.33
N ARG A 156 -16.27 10.81 -7.52
CA ARG A 156 -17.64 10.39 -7.19
C ARG A 156 -18.26 11.35 -6.19
N PRO A 157 -19.60 11.49 -6.21
CA PRO A 157 -20.29 12.25 -5.18
C PRO A 157 -20.01 11.69 -3.79
N ALA A 158 -19.84 12.59 -2.82
CA ALA A 158 -19.56 12.22 -1.44
C ALA A 158 -20.78 11.55 -0.80
#